data_cb70a653bdb96a334619529f7b73deae
#
_entry.id   cb70a653bdb96a334619529f7b73deae
#
_cell.length_a   1.000
_cell.length_b   1.000
_cell.length_c   1.000
_cell.angle_alpha   90.00
_cell.angle_beta   90.00
_cell.angle_gamma   90.00
#
_symmetry.space_group_name_H-M   'P 1'
#
loop_
_entity.id
_entity.type
_entity.pdbx_description
1 polymer ?
#
loop_
_entity_poly.entity_id
_entity_poly.type
_entity_poly.pdbx_seq_one_letter_code
_entity_poly.pdbx_strand_id
1 'polypeptide(L)'
;GGNPMITNYGQLTGKYLKTNKKRTLLTIIGIILSVALISSIGLFFKGIQNAQIDDAKNSYGSWQLAFTKANQSLISKITNNPKVSRSGFYTVGEETKLEGKVTANVIIATDKALELLPYKVKQGKLPENENQIAIEKWALSHINKNGKIGDKIKVNQKEYTLVGILEDNIGNQIENKGILLTKNNKIDESKSILLVEISSKVNLKKAVKELKGLAEKDKVGENTYLLMMQGAEDKGPMMDGLYATLGIIVGIVVISTIAVIYNSFQISVVERIKQFGLLRAVGGTPKQIRKIVLKEATVLAAIGVPLGLVCGIIAIYGINFAFKLIGGESVLPMKPVIDPNIMAISGGVGLISIYLSALIPAIFAGRISPLVAISSRTAITKEKIKRRKNRVIGKVFGFEAALAVKNIKRNKKRYRVTVFSIVISVVLFITFKSFMDMSLTIGKNDNESRNIHFSVIRNEQATKEAEKINEKIIDNLKAITSIDKIYKI
;
A
#
# COMPACT_ATOMS: atom_id res chain seq x y z
N GLY A 1 19.04 -54.06 1.95
CA GLY A 1 17.93 -53.10 1.96
C GLY A 1 17.42 -52.89 0.56
N GLY A 2 16.30 -53.60 0.19
CA GLY A 2 15.65 -53.45 -1.10
C GLY A 2 15.09 -52.04 -1.30
N ASN A 3 15.50 -51.39 -2.38
CA ASN A 3 14.88 -50.13 -2.80
C ASN A 3 13.39 -50.41 -3.07
N PRO A 4 12.46 -49.67 -2.46
CA PRO A 4 11.02 -49.86 -2.71
C PRO A 4 10.71 -49.66 -4.19
N MET A 5 10.00 -50.63 -4.78
CA MET A 5 9.50 -50.53 -6.16
C MET A 5 8.68 -49.23 -6.32
N ILE A 6 8.98 -48.45 -7.36
CA ILE A 6 8.28 -47.19 -7.69
C ILE A 6 6.92 -47.55 -8.27
N THR A 7 5.88 -47.45 -7.45
CA THR A 7 4.49 -47.79 -7.84
C THR A 7 3.68 -46.55 -8.27
N ASN A 8 4.17 -45.33 -7.97
CA ASN A 8 3.43 -44.08 -8.23
C ASN A 8 4.36 -42.98 -8.80
N TYR A 9 3.82 -42.17 -9.73
CA TYR A 9 4.51 -41.00 -10.31
C TYR A 9 4.98 -39.98 -9.27
N GLY A 10 4.30 -39.86 -8.11
CA GLY A 10 4.72 -39.01 -7.01
C GLY A 10 6.04 -39.42 -6.36
N GLN A 11 6.26 -40.74 -6.23
CA GLN A 11 7.53 -41.30 -5.68
C GLN A 11 8.71 -41.02 -6.63
N LEU A 12 8.48 -41.10 -7.95
CA LEU A 12 9.47 -40.77 -8.97
C LEU A 12 9.87 -39.29 -8.90
N THR A 13 8.89 -38.40 -8.77
CA THR A 13 9.12 -36.94 -8.62
C THR A 13 9.89 -36.63 -7.34
N GLY A 14 9.49 -37.20 -6.19
CA GLY A 14 10.15 -37.00 -4.90
C GLY A 14 11.62 -37.50 -4.89
N LYS A 15 11.88 -38.70 -5.46
CA LYS A 15 13.24 -39.26 -5.59
C LYS A 15 14.12 -38.35 -6.46
N TYR A 16 13.58 -37.82 -7.56
CA TYR A 16 14.30 -36.92 -8.45
C TYR A 16 14.68 -35.59 -7.77
N LEU A 17 13.73 -34.94 -7.09
CA LEU A 17 13.96 -33.71 -6.35
C LEU A 17 15.04 -33.90 -5.28
N LYS A 18 15.02 -35.03 -4.58
CA LYS A 18 16.06 -35.40 -3.57
C LYS A 18 17.43 -35.64 -4.19
N THR A 19 17.49 -36.23 -5.38
CA THR A 19 18.76 -36.51 -6.08
C THR A 19 19.40 -35.21 -6.59
N ASN A 20 18.60 -34.23 -7.03
CA ASN A 20 19.09 -32.96 -7.57
C ASN A 20 18.90 -31.77 -6.57
N LYS A 21 19.33 -31.97 -5.31
CA LYS A 21 19.11 -31.04 -4.19
C LYS A 21 19.49 -29.58 -4.51
N LYS A 22 20.69 -29.36 -5.06
CA LYS A 22 21.17 -27.98 -5.34
C LYS A 22 20.24 -27.21 -6.27
N ARG A 23 19.76 -27.85 -7.34
CA ARG A 23 18.86 -27.19 -8.29
C ARG A 23 17.45 -27.03 -7.72
N THR A 24 16.93 -28.06 -7.06
CA THR A 24 15.65 -28.01 -6.37
C THR A 24 15.62 -26.85 -5.39
N LEU A 25 16.68 -26.70 -4.59
CA LEU A 25 16.85 -25.60 -3.64
C LEU A 25 16.85 -24.23 -4.35
N LEU A 26 17.65 -24.08 -5.42
CA LEU A 26 17.71 -22.84 -6.20
C LEU A 26 16.34 -22.45 -6.80
N THR A 27 15.58 -23.45 -7.26
CA THR A 27 14.23 -23.20 -7.81
C THR A 27 13.27 -22.79 -6.68
N ILE A 28 13.32 -23.46 -5.53
CA ILE A 28 12.50 -23.09 -4.36
C ILE A 28 12.86 -21.69 -3.88
N ILE A 29 14.15 -21.34 -3.76
CA ILE A 29 14.59 -19.99 -3.40
C ILE A 29 14.04 -18.95 -4.41
N GLY A 30 14.12 -19.25 -5.71
CA GLY A 30 13.56 -18.37 -6.74
C GLY A 30 12.05 -18.15 -6.58
N ILE A 31 11.30 -19.20 -6.25
CA ILE A 31 9.86 -19.12 -5.96
C ILE A 31 9.62 -18.28 -4.68
N ILE A 32 10.35 -18.58 -3.61
CA ILE A 32 10.25 -17.85 -2.33
C ILE A 32 10.49 -16.36 -2.54
N LEU A 33 11.59 -15.99 -3.19
CA LEU A 33 11.91 -14.58 -3.45
C LEU A 33 10.85 -13.87 -4.29
N SER A 34 10.33 -14.55 -5.31
CA SER A 34 9.30 -13.97 -6.17
C SER A 34 7.98 -13.76 -5.45
N VAL A 35 7.50 -14.74 -4.70
CA VAL A 35 6.26 -14.63 -3.93
C VAL A 35 6.43 -13.64 -2.78
N ALA A 36 7.59 -13.64 -2.11
CA ALA A 36 7.92 -12.66 -1.07
C ALA A 36 7.90 -11.24 -1.62
N LEU A 37 8.46 -11.01 -2.81
CA LEU A 37 8.47 -9.70 -3.45
C LEU A 37 7.05 -9.24 -3.80
N ILE A 38 6.21 -10.10 -4.41
CA ILE A 38 4.83 -9.76 -4.75
C ILE A 38 4.03 -9.43 -3.48
N SER A 39 4.13 -10.27 -2.44
CA SER A 39 3.40 -10.07 -1.19
C SER A 39 3.89 -8.84 -0.42
N SER A 40 5.21 -8.62 -0.34
CA SER A 40 5.75 -7.44 0.36
C SER A 40 5.38 -6.13 -0.33
N ILE A 41 5.40 -6.07 -1.67
CA ILE A 41 4.93 -4.91 -2.43
C ILE A 41 3.45 -4.64 -2.12
N GLY A 42 2.59 -5.66 -2.19
CA GLY A 42 1.17 -5.52 -1.90
C GLY A 42 0.91 -5.04 -0.47
N LEU A 43 1.57 -5.63 0.52
CA LEU A 43 1.46 -5.23 1.93
C LEU A 43 2.02 -3.83 2.19
N PHE A 44 3.10 -3.44 1.51
CA PHE A 44 3.67 -2.09 1.59
C PHE A 44 2.67 -1.04 1.12
N PHE A 45 2.06 -1.23 -0.06
CA PHE A 45 1.02 -0.34 -0.56
C PHE A 45 -0.19 -0.26 0.38
N LYS A 46 -0.60 -1.40 0.94
CA LYS A 46 -1.69 -1.42 1.92
C LYS A 46 -1.33 -0.68 3.20
N GLY A 47 -0.10 -0.81 3.66
CA GLY A 47 0.42 -0.07 4.81
C GLY A 47 0.40 1.44 4.60
N ILE A 48 0.82 1.92 3.43
CA ILE A 48 0.73 3.34 3.06
C ILE A 48 -0.74 3.79 2.97
N GLN A 49 -1.59 3.03 2.27
CA GLN A 49 -3.02 3.35 2.17
C GLN A 49 -3.67 3.48 3.55
N ASN A 50 -3.40 2.55 4.46
CA ASN A 50 -3.95 2.61 5.81
C ASN A 50 -3.42 3.80 6.61
N ALA A 51 -2.14 4.16 6.44
CA ALA A 51 -1.58 5.35 7.07
C ALA A 51 -2.25 6.63 6.57
N GLN A 52 -2.52 6.74 5.27
CA GLN A 52 -3.24 7.86 4.68
C GLN A 52 -4.72 7.90 5.11
N ILE A 53 -5.37 6.74 5.26
CA ILE A 53 -6.72 6.64 5.82
C ILE A 53 -6.73 7.10 7.28
N ASP A 54 -5.75 6.70 8.09
CA ASP A 54 -5.63 7.14 9.48
C ASP A 54 -5.39 8.65 9.56
N ASP A 55 -4.55 9.19 8.68
CA ASP A 55 -4.30 10.64 8.59
C ASP A 55 -5.57 11.40 8.16
N ALA A 56 -6.29 10.91 7.17
CA ALA A 56 -7.58 11.46 6.75
C ALA A 56 -8.60 11.49 7.89
N LYS A 57 -8.69 10.38 8.66
CA LYS A 57 -9.57 10.32 9.84
C LYS A 57 -9.14 11.29 10.94
N ASN A 58 -7.84 11.47 11.12
CA ASN A 58 -7.31 12.41 12.11
C ASN A 58 -7.57 13.87 11.73
N SER A 59 -7.52 14.19 10.44
CA SER A 59 -7.66 15.56 9.93
C SER A 59 -9.11 15.95 9.69
N TYR A 60 -9.95 15.01 9.22
CA TYR A 60 -11.32 15.29 8.77
C TYR A 60 -12.41 14.50 9.50
N GLY A 61 -12.05 13.57 10.35
CA GLY A 61 -12.97 12.67 11.05
C GLY A 61 -13.17 11.33 10.34
N SER A 62 -13.78 10.39 11.06
CA SER A 62 -13.99 9.02 10.56
C SER A 62 -15.31 8.81 9.80
N TRP A 63 -16.14 9.84 9.69
CA TRP A 63 -17.38 9.84 8.95
C TRP A 63 -17.14 9.87 7.44
N GLN A 64 -18.00 9.22 6.65
CA GLN A 64 -17.96 9.27 5.18
C GLN A 64 -19.01 10.23 4.59
N LEU A 65 -20.18 10.30 5.19
CA LEU A 65 -21.29 11.15 4.74
C LEU A 65 -21.81 12.03 5.87
N ALA A 66 -22.22 13.24 5.54
CA ALA A 66 -22.85 14.20 6.43
C ALA A 66 -24.17 14.68 5.83
N PHE A 67 -25.26 14.59 6.58
CA PHE A 67 -26.58 15.02 6.12
C PHE A 67 -27.02 16.26 6.87
N THR A 68 -27.34 17.31 6.11
CA THR A 68 -27.84 18.58 6.65
C THR A 68 -29.34 18.67 6.46
N LYS A 69 -30.04 19.33 7.40
CA LYS A 69 -31.51 19.56 7.34
C LYS A 69 -32.29 18.24 7.10
N ALA A 70 -31.86 17.16 7.73
CA ALA A 70 -32.51 15.85 7.59
C ALA A 70 -33.85 15.85 8.36
N ASN A 71 -34.92 15.42 7.69
CA ASN A 71 -36.19 15.18 8.34
C ASN A 71 -36.20 13.82 9.09
N GLN A 72 -37.14 13.62 9.99
CA GLN A 72 -37.22 12.43 10.83
C GLN A 72 -37.30 11.12 10.02
N SER A 73 -37.97 11.13 8.86
CA SER A 73 -38.05 9.96 7.97
C SER A 73 -36.68 9.59 7.40
N LEU A 74 -35.89 10.58 6.95
CA LEU A 74 -34.54 10.38 6.42
C LEU A 74 -33.58 9.91 7.53
N ILE A 75 -33.65 10.54 8.71
CA ILE A 75 -32.86 10.14 9.88
C ILE A 75 -33.09 8.67 10.20
N SER A 76 -34.36 8.26 10.32
CA SER A 76 -34.74 6.88 10.61
C SER A 76 -34.24 5.88 9.53
N LYS A 77 -34.35 6.26 8.25
CA LYS A 77 -33.84 5.43 7.14
C LYS A 77 -32.33 5.26 7.17
N ILE A 78 -31.59 6.28 7.59
CA ILE A 78 -30.13 6.23 7.65
C ILE A 78 -29.66 5.49 8.91
N THR A 79 -30.18 5.85 10.09
CA THR A 79 -29.73 5.29 11.38
C THR A 79 -30.07 3.81 11.52
N ASN A 80 -31.14 3.33 10.90
CA ASN A 80 -31.54 1.93 10.88
C ASN A 80 -31.00 1.16 9.67
N ASN A 81 -30.18 1.77 8.82
CA ASN A 81 -29.63 1.09 7.65
C ASN A 81 -28.51 0.13 8.07
N PRO A 82 -28.56 -1.17 7.70
CA PRO A 82 -27.57 -2.16 8.08
C PRO A 82 -26.15 -1.86 7.52
N LYS A 83 -26.03 -0.96 6.57
CA LYS A 83 -24.75 -0.50 6.00
C LYS A 83 -24.09 0.59 6.85
N VAL A 84 -24.80 1.19 7.79
CA VAL A 84 -24.29 2.20 8.72
C VAL A 84 -23.75 1.51 9.96
N SER A 85 -22.49 1.79 10.32
CA SER A 85 -21.89 1.26 11.54
C SER A 85 -22.11 2.19 12.72
N ARG A 86 -21.97 3.49 12.51
CA ARG A 86 -22.18 4.54 13.51
C ARG A 86 -22.79 5.77 12.86
N SER A 87 -23.62 6.47 13.62
CA SER A 87 -24.14 7.77 13.22
C SER A 87 -24.35 8.63 14.46
N GLY A 88 -24.21 9.93 14.33
CA GLY A 88 -24.40 10.86 15.42
C GLY A 88 -24.56 12.30 14.91
N PHE A 89 -25.16 13.12 15.75
CA PHE A 89 -25.46 14.52 15.41
C PHE A 89 -24.45 15.46 16.02
N TYR A 90 -24.10 16.50 15.28
CA TYR A 90 -23.41 17.65 15.84
C TYR A 90 -23.99 18.96 15.30
N THR A 91 -23.81 20.01 16.04
CA THR A 91 -24.14 21.39 15.65
C THR A 91 -23.02 22.31 16.06
N VAL A 92 -22.85 23.40 15.30
CA VAL A 92 -21.96 24.49 15.66
C VAL A 92 -22.79 25.51 16.44
N GLY A 93 -22.45 25.69 17.69
CA GLY A 93 -23.05 26.71 18.54
C GLY A 93 -22.53 28.10 18.21
N GLU A 94 -22.84 29.06 19.09
CA GLU A 94 -22.41 30.44 18.91
C GLU A 94 -20.88 30.58 19.01
N GLU A 95 -20.33 31.42 18.13
CA GLU A 95 -18.93 31.79 18.14
C GLU A 95 -18.62 32.61 19.40
N THR A 96 -17.58 32.23 20.11
CA THR A 96 -17.11 32.90 21.33
C THR A 96 -15.87 33.72 21.04
N LYS A 97 -15.82 34.96 21.48
CA LYS A 97 -14.61 35.78 21.45
C LYS A 97 -13.69 35.38 22.62
N LEU A 98 -12.44 35.13 22.31
CA LEU A 98 -11.37 34.87 23.25
C LEU A 98 -10.49 36.12 23.40
N GLU A 99 -9.44 36.04 24.25
CA GLU A 99 -8.49 37.16 24.36
C GLU A 99 -7.76 37.42 23.02
N GLY A 100 -7.62 38.68 22.66
CA GLY A 100 -7.02 39.13 21.42
C GLY A 100 -7.99 39.12 20.24
N LYS A 101 -7.53 38.74 19.05
CA LYS A 101 -8.33 38.58 17.83
C LYS A 101 -8.78 37.14 17.58
N VAL A 102 -8.72 36.30 18.60
CA VAL A 102 -9.05 34.88 18.50
C VAL A 102 -10.52 34.67 18.81
N THR A 103 -11.17 33.83 18.03
CA THR A 103 -12.52 33.34 18.30
C THR A 103 -12.51 31.82 18.49
N ALA A 104 -13.59 31.28 18.98
CA ALA A 104 -13.73 29.84 19.11
C ALA A 104 -15.16 29.38 18.82
N ASN A 105 -15.26 28.27 18.11
CA ASN A 105 -16.54 27.64 17.81
C ASN A 105 -16.85 26.60 18.89
N VAL A 106 -18.05 26.67 19.47
CA VAL A 106 -18.55 25.64 20.37
C VAL A 106 -19.19 24.54 19.56
N ILE A 107 -18.55 23.39 19.47
CA ILE A 107 -19.09 22.20 18.82
C ILE A 107 -19.87 21.39 19.86
N ILE A 108 -21.16 21.23 19.64
CA ILE A 108 -22.05 20.43 20.48
C ILE A 108 -22.34 19.14 19.75
N ALA A 109 -22.01 17.99 20.33
CA ALA A 109 -22.12 16.70 19.65
C ALA A 109 -22.73 15.63 20.55
N THR A 110 -23.40 14.65 19.94
CA THR A 110 -23.85 13.43 20.62
C THR A 110 -22.67 12.48 20.83
N ASP A 111 -22.82 11.48 21.71
CA ASP A 111 -21.76 10.49 22.01
C ASP A 111 -21.06 9.95 20.76
N LYS A 112 -21.86 9.41 19.85
CA LYS A 112 -21.34 8.79 18.62
C LYS A 112 -20.70 9.83 17.68
N ALA A 113 -21.22 11.05 17.64
CA ALA A 113 -20.64 12.10 16.81
C ALA A 113 -19.29 12.56 17.34
N LEU A 114 -19.08 12.60 18.66
CA LEU A 114 -17.77 12.91 19.27
C LEU A 114 -16.66 11.97 18.77
N GLU A 115 -16.99 10.68 18.59
CA GLU A 115 -16.05 9.68 18.06
C GLU A 115 -15.81 9.80 16.55
N LEU A 116 -16.76 10.41 15.81
CA LEU A 116 -16.68 10.58 14.36
C LEU A 116 -15.94 11.86 13.95
N LEU A 117 -15.90 12.86 14.82
CA LEU A 117 -15.24 14.14 14.59
C LEU A 117 -13.71 14.03 14.68
N PRO A 118 -12.93 14.92 14.05
CA PRO A 118 -11.46 14.83 13.98
C PRO A 118 -10.76 15.34 15.24
N TYR A 119 -11.43 15.44 16.36
CA TYR A 119 -10.88 16.03 17.58
C TYR A 119 -10.30 14.96 18.50
N LYS A 120 -8.98 14.96 18.64
CA LYS A 120 -8.25 14.03 19.52
C LYS A 120 -7.94 14.66 20.86
N VAL A 121 -8.12 13.89 21.92
CA VAL A 121 -7.74 14.27 23.27
C VAL A 121 -6.25 14.04 23.48
N LYS A 122 -5.50 15.12 23.80
CA LYS A 122 -4.09 15.07 24.18
C LYS A 122 -3.91 14.77 25.66
N GLN A 123 -4.79 15.33 26.50
CA GLN A 123 -4.80 15.12 27.96
C GLN A 123 -6.24 15.10 28.47
N GLY A 124 -6.54 14.25 29.44
CA GLY A 124 -7.87 14.12 30.03
C GLY A 124 -8.79 13.21 29.21
N LYS A 125 -10.05 13.59 29.03
CA LYS A 125 -11.08 12.81 28.33
C LYS A 125 -12.02 13.68 27.51
N LEU A 126 -12.82 13.06 26.64
CA LEU A 126 -13.92 13.72 25.95
C LEU A 126 -15.03 14.10 26.95
N PRO A 127 -15.81 15.16 26.69
CA PRO A 127 -16.97 15.55 27.52
C PRO A 127 -18.01 14.42 27.59
N GLU A 128 -18.52 14.18 28.79
CA GLU A 128 -19.56 13.17 29.04
C GLU A 128 -20.95 13.80 29.23
N ASN A 129 -21.01 15.11 29.41
CA ASN A 129 -22.26 15.87 29.61
C ASN A 129 -22.11 17.32 29.12
N GLU A 130 -23.22 18.07 29.15
CA GLU A 130 -23.31 19.44 28.64
C GLU A 130 -22.62 20.52 29.50
N ASN A 131 -22.13 20.17 30.71
CA ASN A 131 -21.39 21.08 31.57
C ASN A 131 -19.87 20.81 31.53
N GLN A 132 -19.44 19.88 30.69
CA GLN A 132 -18.05 19.56 30.46
C GLN A 132 -17.60 20.07 29.11
N ILE A 133 -16.33 20.45 29.01
CA ILE A 133 -15.75 20.95 27.78
C ILE A 133 -14.33 20.40 27.56
N ALA A 134 -14.00 20.14 26.31
CA ALA A 134 -12.63 19.90 25.87
C ALA A 134 -12.23 21.01 24.87
N ILE A 135 -10.99 21.50 24.97
CA ILE A 135 -10.53 22.70 24.27
C ILE A 135 -9.17 22.41 23.64
N GLU A 136 -8.90 22.94 22.43
CA GLU A 136 -7.56 22.93 21.85
C GLU A 136 -6.57 23.67 22.76
N LYS A 137 -5.37 23.13 22.94
CA LYS A 137 -4.38 23.66 23.86
C LYS A 137 -4.03 25.13 23.60
N TRP A 138 -3.87 25.49 22.32
CA TRP A 138 -3.57 26.86 21.93
C TRP A 138 -4.73 27.81 22.26
N ALA A 139 -5.98 27.41 21.98
CA ALA A 139 -7.16 28.20 22.28
C ALA A 139 -7.38 28.38 23.79
N LEU A 140 -7.07 27.34 24.59
CA LEU A 140 -7.10 27.42 26.04
C LEU A 140 -6.17 28.51 26.59
N SER A 141 -5.01 28.71 25.97
CA SER A 141 -4.07 29.77 26.40
C SER A 141 -4.62 31.19 26.23
N HIS A 142 -5.62 31.39 25.38
CA HIS A 142 -6.34 32.65 25.16
C HIS A 142 -7.56 32.81 26.10
N ILE A 143 -7.86 31.82 26.94
CA ILE A 143 -8.91 31.89 27.96
C ILE A 143 -8.25 31.92 29.33
N ASN A 144 -7.34 30.99 29.59
CA ASN A 144 -6.60 30.84 30.84
C ASN A 144 -5.22 30.25 30.54
N LYS A 145 -4.16 31.06 30.63
CA LYS A 145 -2.77 30.64 30.32
C LYS A 145 -2.29 29.45 31.14
N ASN A 146 -2.81 29.25 32.34
CA ASN A 146 -2.43 28.18 33.26
C ASN A 146 -3.58 27.16 33.48
N GLY A 147 -4.57 27.13 32.58
CA GLY A 147 -5.74 26.26 32.69
C GLY A 147 -5.38 24.77 32.80
N LYS A 148 -5.91 24.10 33.81
CA LYS A 148 -5.70 22.67 34.08
C LYS A 148 -7.02 21.91 34.02
N ILE A 149 -6.92 20.62 33.76
CA ILE A 149 -8.08 19.72 33.80
C ILE A 149 -8.71 19.81 35.22
N GLY A 150 -10.04 20.02 35.27
CA GLY A 150 -10.81 20.25 36.45
C GLY A 150 -11.17 21.72 36.68
N ASP A 151 -10.50 22.66 35.99
CA ASP A 151 -10.81 24.10 36.17
C ASP A 151 -12.18 24.44 35.56
N LYS A 152 -12.81 25.45 36.14
CA LYS A 152 -14.03 26.03 35.64
C LYS A 152 -13.71 27.12 34.62
N ILE A 153 -14.28 27.02 33.45
CA ILE A 153 -14.08 27.94 32.33
C ILE A 153 -15.43 28.54 31.93
N LYS A 154 -15.49 29.86 31.83
CA LYS A 154 -16.67 30.57 31.41
C LYS A 154 -16.62 30.86 29.91
N VAL A 155 -17.62 30.36 29.17
CA VAL A 155 -17.77 30.52 27.73
C VAL A 155 -19.19 30.96 27.42
N ASN A 156 -19.40 32.10 26.75
CA ASN A 156 -20.71 32.65 26.43
C ASN A 156 -21.67 32.67 27.65
N GLN A 157 -21.20 33.18 28.77
CA GLN A 157 -21.96 33.27 30.05
C GLN A 157 -22.28 31.92 30.72
N LYS A 158 -21.97 30.78 30.10
CA LYS A 158 -22.12 29.45 30.67
C LYS A 158 -20.79 28.97 31.25
N GLU A 159 -20.85 28.38 32.47
CA GLU A 159 -19.70 27.81 33.14
C GLU A 159 -19.57 26.33 32.79
N TYR A 160 -18.36 25.92 32.41
CA TYR A 160 -18.03 24.54 32.04
C TYR A 160 -16.84 24.05 32.88
N THR A 161 -16.80 22.77 33.16
CA THR A 161 -15.62 22.11 33.70
C THR A 161 -14.71 21.61 32.56
N LEU A 162 -13.45 22.03 32.57
CA LEU A 162 -12.46 21.55 31.60
C LEU A 162 -12.10 20.09 31.90
N VAL A 163 -12.46 19.15 31.00
CA VAL A 163 -12.20 17.72 31.19
C VAL A 163 -11.19 17.17 30.20
N GLY A 164 -10.90 17.92 29.15
CA GLY A 164 -9.94 17.49 28.12
C GLY A 164 -9.23 18.64 27.44
N ILE A 165 -7.97 18.40 27.11
CA ILE A 165 -7.18 19.27 26.24
C ILE A 165 -7.02 18.52 24.92
N LEU A 166 -7.50 19.13 23.83
CA LEU A 166 -7.42 18.57 22.49
C LEU A 166 -6.03 18.84 21.87
N GLU A 167 -5.68 18.03 20.86
CA GLU A 167 -4.54 18.33 19.99
C GLU A 167 -4.83 19.60 19.21
N ASP A 168 -3.78 20.41 18.99
CA ASP A 168 -3.90 21.65 18.23
C ASP A 168 -4.02 21.34 16.73
N ASN A 169 -4.93 22.00 16.04
CA ASN A 169 -5.04 21.97 14.59
C ASN A 169 -4.42 23.26 14.01
N ILE A 170 -3.42 23.07 13.13
CA ILE A 170 -2.71 24.19 12.50
C ILE A 170 -3.66 25.06 11.66
N GLY A 171 -4.63 24.46 10.96
CA GLY A 171 -5.63 25.19 10.18
C GLY A 171 -6.47 26.13 11.06
N ASN A 172 -6.92 25.64 12.22
CA ASN A 172 -7.66 26.42 13.20
C ASN A 172 -6.82 27.59 13.77
N GLN A 173 -5.53 27.35 13.98
CA GLN A 173 -4.62 28.41 14.43
C GLN A 173 -4.41 29.49 13.39
N ILE A 174 -4.25 29.11 12.11
CA ILE A 174 -4.09 30.05 10.98
C ILE A 174 -5.35 30.92 10.85
N GLU A 175 -6.53 30.33 11.01
CA GLU A 175 -7.80 31.06 10.95
C GLU A 175 -8.11 31.85 12.23
N ASN A 176 -7.34 31.73 13.27
CA ASN A 176 -7.62 32.22 14.62
C ASN A 176 -8.98 31.78 15.19
N LYS A 177 -9.40 30.56 14.85
CA LYS A 177 -10.66 29.94 15.28
C LYS A 177 -10.43 28.68 16.06
N GLY A 178 -10.45 28.78 17.39
CA GLY A 178 -10.32 27.61 18.28
C GLY A 178 -11.57 26.73 18.29
N ILE A 179 -11.40 25.50 18.72
CA ILE A 179 -12.49 24.54 18.89
C ILE A 179 -12.70 24.25 20.38
N LEU A 180 -13.94 24.38 20.79
CA LEU A 180 -14.47 24.02 22.10
C LEU A 180 -15.49 22.91 21.90
N LEU A 181 -15.24 21.74 22.43
CA LEU A 181 -16.07 20.56 22.24
C LEU A 181 -16.88 20.26 23.51
N THR A 182 -18.19 20.13 23.40
CA THR A 182 -19.08 19.72 24.51
C THR A 182 -20.08 18.66 24.03
N LYS A 183 -20.67 17.94 24.98
CA LYS A 183 -21.63 16.87 24.70
C LYS A 183 -23.05 17.30 25.07
N ASN A 184 -23.99 17.06 24.16
CA ASN A 184 -25.41 17.08 24.47
C ASN A 184 -26.14 16.04 23.60
N ASN A 185 -26.85 15.11 24.24
CA ASN A 185 -27.64 14.11 23.52
C ASN A 185 -29.06 14.60 23.17
N LYS A 186 -29.44 15.79 23.66
CA LYS A 186 -30.73 16.43 23.37
C LYS A 186 -30.55 17.58 22.36
N ILE A 187 -29.96 17.26 21.20
CA ILE A 187 -29.76 18.22 20.12
C ILE A 187 -31.01 18.28 19.25
N ASP A 188 -31.36 19.45 18.74
CA ASP A 188 -32.40 19.60 17.70
C ASP A 188 -31.89 18.96 16.38
N GLU A 189 -32.35 17.75 16.11
CA GLU A 189 -31.92 16.95 14.97
C GLU A 189 -32.19 17.66 13.63
N SER A 190 -33.24 18.48 13.54
CA SER A 190 -33.60 19.21 12.32
C SER A 190 -32.63 20.33 11.93
N LYS A 191 -31.93 20.89 12.92
CA LYS A 191 -30.93 21.96 12.76
C LYS A 191 -29.50 21.46 12.81
N SER A 192 -29.31 20.18 13.09
CA SER A 192 -28.01 19.56 13.27
C SER A 192 -27.55 18.80 12.01
N ILE A 193 -26.28 18.50 11.96
CA ILE A 193 -25.66 17.71 10.91
C ILE A 193 -25.55 16.27 11.40
N LEU A 194 -26.12 15.33 10.65
CA LEU A 194 -26.00 13.90 10.91
C LEU A 194 -24.75 13.35 10.24
N LEU A 195 -23.75 12.98 11.01
CA LEU A 195 -22.56 12.28 10.56
C LEU A 195 -22.84 10.77 10.48
N VAL A 196 -22.30 10.14 9.43
CA VAL A 196 -22.50 8.72 9.15
C VAL A 196 -21.19 8.04 8.83
N GLU A 197 -20.89 6.97 9.57
CA GLU A 197 -19.83 6.04 9.26
C GLU A 197 -20.41 4.76 8.67
N ILE A 198 -19.88 4.35 7.51
CA ILE A 198 -20.31 3.16 6.78
C ILE A 198 -19.53 1.95 7.27
N SER A 199 -20.19 0.82 7.41
CA SER A 199 -19.60 -0.44 7.86
C SER A 199 -18.48 -0.91 6.92
N SER A 200 -17.35 -1.33 7.50
CA SER A 200 -16.23 -1.92 6.74
C SER A 200 -16.56 -3.28 6.10
N LYS A 201 -17.69 -3.88 6.48
CA LYS A 201 -18.13 -5.20 5.98
C LYS A 201 -18.90 -5.13 4.66
N VAL A 202 -19.21 -3.93 4.16
CA VAL A 202 -19.97 -3.72 2.93
C VAL A 202 -19.10 -3.09 1.85
N ASN A 203 -19.56 -3.18 0.59
CA ASN A 203 -18.91 -2.47 -0.49
C ASN A 203 -19.14 -0.96 -0.34
N LEU A 204 -18.10 -0.23 0.08
CA LEU A 204 -18.16 1.17 0.43
C LEU A 204 -18.70 2.04 -0.71
N LYS A 205 -18.18 1.86 -1.94
CA LYS A 205 -18.61 2.64 -3.11
C LYS A 205 -20.11 2.49 -3.41
N LYS A 206 -20.64 1.26 -3.32
CA LYS A 206 -22.07 0.99 -3.50
C LYS A 206 -22.89 1.58 -2.35
N ALA A 207 -22.42 1.46 -1.11
CA ALA A 207 -23.12 1.98 0.07
C ALA A 207 -23.16 3.53 0.05
N VAL A 208 -22.06 4.20 -0.29
CA VAL A 208 -22.03 5.66 -0.47
C VAL A 208 -23.06 6.12 -1.50
N LYS A 209 -23.05 5.50 -2.69
CA LYS A 209 -24.01 5.86 -3.77
C LYS A 209 -25.46 5.70 -3.35
N GLU A 210 -25.77 4.61 -2.64
CA GLU A 210 -27.14 4.31 -2.19
C GLU A 210 -27.58 5.27 -1.08
N LEU A 211 -26.75 5.50 -0.06
CA LEU A 211 -27.07 6.40 1.05
C LEU A 211 -27.20 7.86 0.56
N LYS A 212 -26.35 8.29 -0.35
CA LYS A 212 -26.48 9.63 -1.00
C LYS A 212 -27.79 9.79 -1.76
N GLY A 213 -28.26 8.71 -2.40
CA GLY A 213 -29.53 8.70 -3.13
C GLY A 213 -30.78 8.84 -2.26
N LEU A 214 -30.64 8.75 -0.92
CA LEU A 214 -31.75 8.94 0.02
C LEU A 214 -32.09 10.40 0.27
N ALA A 215 -31.21 11.34 -0.06
CA ALA A 215 -31.37 12.78 0.16
C ALA A 215 -31.03 13.58 -1.12
N GLU A 216 -31.44 14.84 -1.13
CA GLU A 216 -31.09 15.81 -2.19
C GLU A 216 -29.59 16.08 -2.18
N LYS A 217 -28.99 16.32 -3.35
CA LYS A 217 -27.54 16.46 -3.51
C LYS A 217 -26.93 17.59 -2.69
N ASP A 218 -27.64 18.69 -2.54
CA ASP A 218 -27.23 19.88 -1.78
C ASP A 218 -27.32 19.70 -0.25
N LYS A 219 -27.96 18.61 0.20
CA LYS A 219 -28.10 18.28 1.62
C LYS A 219 -27.13 17.19 2.09
N VAL A 220 -26.27 16.68 1.21
CA VAL A 220 -25.32 15.60 1.53
C VAL A 220 -23.89 16.09 1.30
N GLY A 221 -23.13 16.21 2.39
CA GLY A 221 -21.71 16.43 2.37
C GLY A 221 -20.95 15.09 2.36
N GLU A 222 -19.79 15.09 1.74
CA GLU A 222 -18.90 13.92 1.65
C GLU A 222 -17.55 14.24 2.29
N ASN A 223 -16.99 13.30 3.04
CA ASN A 223 -15.59 13.35 3.44
C ASN A 223 -14.75 12.86 2.25
N THR A 224 -14.60 13.76 1.26
CA THR A 224 -14.00 13.45 -0.05
C THR A 224 -12.59 12.86 0.10
N TYR A 225 -11.78 13.45 0.98
CA TYR A 225 -10.41 12.98 1.18
C TYR A 225 -10.37 11.56 1.77
N LEU A 226 -11.20 11.27 2.78
CA LEU A 226 -11.31 9.93 3.35
C LEU A 226 -11.85 8.92 2.32
N LEU A 227 -12.89 9.28 1.58
CA LEU A 227 -13.48 8.44 0.54
C LEU A 227 -12.49 8.15 -0.59
N MET A 228 -11.69 9.14 -1.00
CA MET A 228 -10.62 8.99 -1.97
C MET A 228 -9.57 7.99 -1.49
N MET A 229 -9.07 8.13 -0.26
CA MET A 229 -8.09 7.20 0.32
C MET A 229 -8.65 5.78 0.51
N GLN A 230 -9.96 5.65 0.75
CA GLN A 230 -10.67 4.38 0.83
C GLN A 230 -11.03 3.78 -0.56
N GLY A 231 -10.75 4.49 -1.66
CA GLY A 231 -11.06 4.04 -3.03
C GLY A 231 -12.56 4.02 -3.36
N ALA A 232 -13.35 4.85 -2.69
CA ALA A 232 -14.81 4.92 -2.84
C ALA A 232 -15.30 6.10 -3.69
N GLU A 233 -14.42 7.02 -4.06
CA GLU A 233 -14.74 8.15 -4.92
C GLU A 233 -14.97 7.72 -6.39
N ASP A 234 -15.99 8.30 -7.04
CA ASP A 234 -16.37 7.91 -8.41
C ASP A 234 -15.36 8.39 -9.48
N LYS A 235 -14.49 9.35 -9.18
CA LYS A 235 -13.55 9.96 -10.14
C LYS A 235 -12.25 10.43 -9.50
N GLY A 236 -11.57 9.53 -8.78
CA GLY A 236 -10.27 9.83 -8.19
C GLY A 236 -9.11 9.37 -9.07
N PRO A 237 -8.55 10.19 -10.00
CA PRO A 237 -7.45 9.78 -10.87
C PRO A 237 -6.19 9.37 -10.09
N MET A 238 -6.05 9.82 -8.86
CA MET A 238 -4.88 9.55 -8.02
C MET A 238 -4.81 8.08 -7.58
N MET A 239 -5.90 7.52 -7.06
CA MET A 239 -5.93 6.11 -6.63
C MET A 239 -5.87 5.15 -7.81
N ASP A 240 -6.54 5.48 -8.93
CA ASP A 240 -6.47 4.68 -10.17
C ASP A 240 -5.04 4.65 -10.71
N GLY A 241 -4.32 5.78 -10.67
CA GLY A 241 -2.91 5.86 -11.03
C GLY A 241 -2.00 5.02 -10.13
N LEU A 242 -2.24 5.02 -8.82
CA LEU A 242 -1.50 4.19 -7.86
C LEU A 242 -1.73 2.70 -8.11
N TYR A 243 -2.98 2.27 -8.31
CA TYR A 243 -3.29 0.86 -8.62
C TYR A 243 -2.74 0.44 -9.98
N ALA A 244 -2.77 1.31 -10.99
CA ALA A 244 -2.15 1.04 -12.29
C ALA A 244 -0.63 0.85 -12.17
N THR A 245 0.04 1.72 -11.42
CA THR A 245 1.48 1.62 -11.15
C THR A 245 1.82 0.33 -10.41
N LEU A 246 1.05 -0.01 -9.36
CA LEU A 246 1.19 -1.28 -8.65
C LEU A 246 1.02 -2.47 -9.60
N GLY A 247 0.00 -2.42 -10.45
CA GLY A 247 -0.26 -3.46 -11.46
C GLY A 247 0.91 -3.66 -12.43
N ILE A 248 1.53 -2.57 -12.88
CA ILE A 248 2.72 -2.60 -13.75
C ILE A 248 3.90 -3.25 -13.01
N ILE A 249 4.19 -2.81 -11.78
CA ILE A 249 5.30 -3.35 -10.98
C ILE A 249 5.10 -4.85 -10.74
N VAL A 250 3.92 -5.26 -10.28
CA VAL A 250 3.59 -6.68 -10.05
C VAL A 250 3.67 -7.46 -11.37
N GLY A 251 3.20 -6.89 -12.48
CA GLY A 251 3.29 -7.50 -13.82
C GLY A 251 4.73 -7.79 -14.23
N ILE A 252 5.65 -6.85 -14.03
CA ILE A 252 7.08 -7.03 -14.29
C ILE A 252 7.66 -8.14 -13.41
N VAL A 253 7.31 -8.18 -12.13
CA VAL A 253 7.73 -9.24 -11.19
C VAL A 253 7.23 -10.60 -11.66
N VAL A 254 5.97 -10.71 -12.07
CA VAL A 254 5.37 -11.94 -12.59
C VAL A 254 6.09 -12.44 -13.84
N ILE A 255 6.36 -11.55 -14.80
CA ILE A 255 7.10 -11.90 -16.03
C ILE A 255 8.51 -12.39 -15.70
N SER A 256 9.21 -11.70 -14.79
CA SER A 256 10.53 -12.13 -14.31
C SER A 256 10.47 -13.51 -13.67
N THR A 257 9.51 -13.72 -12.79
CA THR A 257 9.28 -14.99 -12.09
C THR A 257 9.06 -16.12 -13.08
N ILE A 258 8.18 -15.92 -14.07
CA ILE A 258 7.90 -16.89 -15.11
C ILE A 258 9.19 -17.23 -15.89
N ALA A 259 9.99 -16.24 -16.25
CA ALA A 259 11.23 -16.45 -17.01
C ALA A 259 12.26 -17.27 -16.21
N VAL A 260 12.48 -16.95 -14.94
CA VAL A 260 13.44 -17.66 -14.06
C VAL A 260 13.00 -19.10 -13.82
N ILE A 261 11.75 -19.30 -13.44
CA ILE A 261 11.21 -20.64 -13.15
C ILE A 261 11.12 -21.48 -14.43
N TYR A 262 10.71 -20.90 -15.57
CA TYR A 262 10.74 -21.55 -16.87
C TYR A 262 12.13 -22.08 -17.22
N ASN A 263 13.17 -21.25 -17.04
CA ASN A 263 14.55 -21.68 -17.30
C ASN A 263 14.95 -22.88 -16.42
N SER A 264 14.56 -22.89 -15.15
CA SER A 264 14.82 -24.02 -14.23
C SER A 264 14.12 -25.30 -14.71
N PHE A 265 12.83 -25.24 -15.07
CA PHE A 265 12.09 -26.39 -15.57
C PHE A 265 12.63 -26.86 -16.93
N GLN A 266 12.99 -25.94 -17.83
CA GLN A 266 13.57 -26.28 -19.12
C GLN A 266 14.88 -27.08 -18.98
N ILE A 267 15.75 -26.67 -18.06
CA ILE A 267 16.98 -27.41 -17.73
C ILE A 267 16.63 -28.79 -17.17
N SER A 268 15.67 -28.86 -16.22
CA SER A 268 15.19 -30.10 -15.62
C SER A 268 14.75 -31.11 -16.68
N VAL A 269 13.93 -30.68 -17.60
CA VAL A 269 13.38 -31.53 -18.67
C VAL A 269 14.49 -32.00 -19.61
N VAL A 270 15.40 -31.09 -20.02
CA VAL A 270 16.50 -31.44 -20.95
C VAL A 270 17.44 -32.50 -20.35
N GLU A 271 17.79 -32.39 -19.06
CA GLU A 271 18.63 -33.39 -18.37
C GLU A 271 17.95 -34.76 -18.28
N ARG A 272 16.62 -34.80 -18.29
CA ARG A 272 15.83 -36.04 -18.14
C ARG A 272 15.29 -36.59 -19.46
N ILE A 273 15.72 -36.06 -20.62
CA ILE A 273 15.23 -36.48 -21.94
C ILE A 273 15.33 -38.00 -22.11
N LYS A 274 16.49 -38.61 -21.73
CA LYS A 274 16.70 -40.08 -21.83
C LYS A 274 15.69 -40.82 -20.94
N GLN A 275 15.46 -40.39 -19.72
CA GLN A 275 14.52 -41.03 -18.79
C GLN A 275 13.08 -40.95 -19.35
N PHE A 276 12.67 -39.79 -19.84
CA PHE A 276 11.35 -39.62 -20.44
C PHE A 276 11.19 -40.46 -21.74
N GLY A 277 12.24 -40.56 -22.53
CA GLY A 277 12.25 -41.44 -23.71
C GLY A 277 12.12 -42.92 -23.37
N LEU A 278 12.83 -43.39 -22.37
CA LEU A 278 12.70 -44.77 -21.84
C LEU A 278 11.30 -45.06 -21.32
N LEU A 279 10.72 -44.13 -20.51
CA LEU A 279 9.33 -44.25 -20.05
C LEU A 279 8.32 -44.33 -21.20
N ARG A 280 8.57 -43.56 -22.27
CA ARG A 280 7.77 -43.60 -23.48
C ARG A 280 7.94 -44.90 -24.29
N ALA A 281 9.16 -45.45 -24.32
CA ALA A 281 9.46 -46.72 -25.01
C ALA A 281 8.76 -47.93 -24.35
N VAL A 282 8.57 -47.89 -23.02
CA VAL A 282 7.86 -48.91 -22.23
C VAL A 282 6.32 -48.63 -22.19
N GLY A 283 5.81 -47.75 -23.06
CA GLY A 283 4.37 -47.52 -23.20
C GLY A 283 3.79 -46.29 -22.46
N GLY A 284 4.63 -45.46 -21.83
CA GLY A 284 4.16 -44.24 -21.17
C GLY A 284 3.57 -43.24 -22.17
N THR A 285 2.38 -42.67 -21.86
CA THR A 285 1.71 -41.69 -22.72
C THR A 285 2.29 -40.26 -22.55
N PRO A 286 2.16 -39.40 -23.59
CA PRO A 286 2.54 -37.99 -23.51
C PRO A 286 1.88 -37.25 -22.32
N LYS A 287 0.63 -37.58 -22.01
CA LYS A 287 -0.12 -37.00 -20.88
C LYS A 287 0.51 -37.37 -19.53
N GLN A 288 0.99 -38.60 -19.40
CA GLN A 288 1.66 -39.07 -18.16
C GLN A 288 3.00 -38.34 -17.94
N ILE A 289 3.80 -38.15 -19.00
CA ILE A 289 5.06 -37.40 -18.89
C ILE A 289 4.81 -35.94 -18.49
N ARG A 290 3.79 -35.27 -19.11
CA ARG A 290 3.39 -33.90 -18.71
C ARG A 290 2.99 -33.85 -17.22
N LYS A 291 2.20 -34.84 -16.76
CA LYS A 291 1.76 -34.93 -15.37
C LYS A 291 2.92 -35.05 -14.37
N ILE A 292 4.02 -35.73 -14.75
CA ILE A 292 5.23 -35.82 -13.90
C ILE A 292 5.84 -34.43 -13.70
N VAL A 293 6.02 -33.64 -14.80
CA VAL A 293 6.60 -32.30 -14.71
C VAL A 293 5.68 -31.35 -13.93
N LEU A 294 4.36 -31.42 -14.16
CA LEU A 294 3.41 -30.59 -13.42
C LEU A 294 3.32 -30.97 -11.93
N LYS A 295 3.45 -32.25 -11.56
CA LYS A 295 3.59 -32.67 -10.17
C LYS A 295 4.85 -32.11 -9.50
N GLU A 296 5.95 -32.02 -10.25
CA GLU A 296 7.17 -31.36 -9.77
C GLU A 296 6.89 -29.88 -9.44
N ALA A 297 6.19 -29.16 -10.35
CA ALA A 297 5.74 -27.79 -10.12
C ALA A 297 4.85 -27.68 -8.87
N THR A 298 3.91 -28.61 -8.67
CA THR A 298 3.03 -28.62 -7.49
C THR A 298 3.81 -28.79 -6.19
N VAL A 299 4.79 -29.71 -6.14
CA VAL A 299 5.63 -29.92 -4.94
C VAL A 299 6.45 -28.66 -4.64
N LEU A 300 7.07 -28.05 -5.66
CA LEU A 300 7.85 -26.83 -5.50
C LEU A 300 6.97 -25.66 -5.06
N ALA A 301 5.75 -25.55 -5.60
CA ALA A 301 4.77 -24.53 -5.23
C ALA A 301 4.29 -24.71 -3.78
N ALA A 302 3.98 -25.96 -3.38
CA ALA A 302 3.50 -26.27 -2.03
C ALA A 302 4.52 -25.89 -0.92
N ILE A 303 5.79 -25.87 -1.25
CA ILE A 303 6.86 -25.45 -0.34
C ILE A 303 7.17 -23.96 -0.51
N GLY A 304 7.37 -23.53 -1.77
CA GLY A 304 7.88 -22.20 -2.09
C GLY A 304 6.87 -21.09 -1.85
N VAL A 305 5.56 -21.32 -2.11
CA VAL A 305 4.54 -20.28 -1.94
C VAL A 305 4.32 -19.95 -0.46
N PRO A 306 4.04 -20.90 0.44
CA PRO A 306 3.88 -20.56 1.87
C PRO A 306 5.12 -19.91 2.48
N LEU A 307 6.31 -20.44 2.19
CA LEU A 307 7.55 -19.84 2.66
C LEU A 307 7.77 -18.43 2.08
N GLY A 308 7.42 -18.23 0.82
CA GLY A 308 7.48 -16.91 0.17
C GLY A 308 6.57 -15.90 0.84
N LEU A 309 5.34 -16.28 1.17
CA LEU A 309 4.40 -15.42 1.90
C LEU A 309 4.94 -15.03 3.29
N VAL A 310 5.50 -16.00 4.03
CA VAL A 310 6.14 -15.72 5.34
C VAL A 310 7.33 -14.77 5.18
N CYS A 311 8.20 -15.02 4.18
CA CYS A 311 9.32 -14.13 3.90
C CYS A 311 8.87 -12.73 3.50
N GLY A 312 7.75 -12.59 2.79
CA GLY A 312 7.15 -11.30 2.43
C GLY A 312 6.68 -10.52 3.67
N ILE A 313 6.08 -11.20 4.64
CA ILE A 313 5.72 -10.59 5.92
C ILE A 313 6.99 -10.12 6.66
N ILE A 314 8.00 -10.98 6.76
CA ILE A 314 9.28 -10.63 7.40
C ILE A 314 9.92 -9.42 6.71
N ALA A 315 9.88 -9.37 5.38
CA ALA A 315 10.43 -8.26 4.59
C ALA A 315 9.75 -6.93 4.92
N ILE A 316 8.41 -6.87 5.02
CA ILE A 316 7.71 -5.64 5.34
C ILE A 316 8.00 -5.12 6.75
N TYR A 317 8.10 -6.03 7.74
CA TYR A 317 8.53 -5.65 9.09
C TYR A 317 9.99 -5.17 9.11
N GLY A 318 10.87 -5.82 8.35
CA GLY A 318 12.28 -5.41 8.19
C GLY A 318 12.40 -4.03 7.54
N ILE A 319 11.63 -3.74 6.50
CA ILE A 319 11.57 -2.42 5.86
C ILE A 319 11.11 -1.36 6.88
N ASN A 320 10.02 -1.61 7.61
CA ASN A 320 9.53 -0.70 8.63
C ASN A 320 10.59 -0.43 9.72
N PHE A 321 11.25 -1.47 10.20
CA PHE A 321 12.33 -1.34 11.16
C PHE A 321 13.50 -0.51 10.62
N ALA A 322 13.90 -0.72 9.36
CA ALA A 322 14.94 0.06 8.71
C ALA A 322 14.57 1.55 8.60
N PHE A 323 13.31 1.86 8.23
CA PHE A 323 12.85 3.26 8.19
C PHE A 323 12.87 3.93 9.56
N LYS A 324 12.47 3.22 10.63
CA LYS A 324 12.56 3.73 12.00
C LYS A 324 13.99 4.05 12.44
N LEU A 325 14.97 3.27 12.00
CA LEU A 325 16.40 3.51 12.29
C LEU A 325 16.96 4.73 11.55
N ILE A 326 16.51 5.00 10.31
CA ILE A 326 17.08 6.05 9.44
C ILE A 326 16.49 7.43 9.76
N GLY A 327 15.20 7.52 10.07
CA GLY A 327 14.53 8.81 10.16
C GLY A 327 13.45 8.93 11.24
N GLY A 328 13.31 7.94 12.10
CA GLY A 328 12.23 7.89 13.07
C GLY A 328 10.85 7.70 12.44
N GLU A 329 9.79 7.95 13.23
CA GLU A 329 8.40 7.81 12.78
C GLU A 329 7.98 8.88 11.74
N SER A 330 8.82 9.89 11.52
CA SER A 330 8.54 11.04 10.64
C SER A 330 8.79 10.77 9.16
N VAL A 331 9.55 9.72 8.79
CA VAL A 331 9.96 9.50 7.38
C VAL A 331 8.88 8.80 6.57
N LEU A 332 8.19 7.85 7.16
CA LEU A 332 7.02 7.17 6.57
C LEU A 332 6.17 6.63 7.73
N PRO A 333 5.06 7.26 8.05
CA PRO A 333 4.12 6.74 9.05
C PRO A 333 3.41 5.52 8.46
N MET A 334 4.11 4.37 8.42
CA MET A 334 3.56 3.13 7.91
C MET A 334 3.47 2.11 9.03
N LYS A 335 2.27 1.63 9.30
CA LYS A 335 2.07 0.48 10.18
C LYS A 335 2.05 -0.78 9.33
N PRO A 336 2.99 -1.73 9.51
CA PRO A 336 2.92 -2.99 8.77
C PRO A 336 1.62 -3.72 9.13
N VAL A 337 0.84 -4.04 8.12
CA VAL A 337 -0.45 -4.72 8.27
C VAL A 337 -0.41 -6.02 7.50
N ILE A 338 -0.88 -7.10 8.11
CA ILE A 338 -1.07 -8.38 7.43
C ILE A 338 -2.51 -8.40 6.92
N ASP A 339 -2.67 -8.26 5.60
CA ASP A 339 -3.98 -8.32 4.94
C ASP A 339 -4.17 -9.71 4.29
N PRO A 340 -5.13 -10.52 4.77
CA PRO A 340 -5.38 -11.87 4.23
C PRO A 340 -5.73 -11.87 2.74
N ASN A 341 -6.40 -10.83 2.23
CA ASN A 341 -6.75 -10.75 0.82
C ASN A 341 -5.51 -10.56 -0.05
N ILE A 342 -4.59 -9.69 0.37
CA ILE A 342 -3.31 -9.48 -0.33
C ILE A 342 -2.48 -10.76 -0.29
N MET A 343 -2.45 -11.46 0.84
CA MET A 343 -1.75 -12.73 0.96
C MET A 343 -2.34 -13.78 0.02
N ALA A 344 -3.68 -13.90 -0.04
CA ALA A 344 -4.36 -14.83 -0.94
C ALA A 344 -4.10 -14.50 -2.43
N ILE A 345 -4.19 -13.22 -2.80
CA ILE A 345 -3.91 -12.76 -4.16
C ILE A 345 -2.45 -13.02 -4.53
N SER A 346 -1.50 -12.68 -3.66
CA SER A 346 -0.07 -12.90 -3.90
C SER A 346 0.27 -14.37 -4.05
N GLY A 347 -0.29 -15.22 -3.19
CA GLY A 347 -0.16 -16.67 -3.28
C GLY A 347 -0.77 -17.22 -4.57
N GLY A 348 -1.95 -16.74 -4.97
CA GLY A 348 -2.62 -17.10 -6.22
C GLY A 348 -1.82 -16.72 -7.46
N VAL A 349 -1.32 -15.48 -7.52
CA VAL A 349 -0.44 -15.00 -8.60
C VAL A 349 0.86 -15.81 -8.65
N GLY A 350 1.45 -16.13 -7.49
CA GLY A 350 2.61 -17.00 -7.41
C GLY A 350 2.34 -18.40 -7.97
N LEU A 351 1.23 -19.03 -7.58
CA LEU A 351 0.81 -20.34 -8.11
C LEU A 351 0.61 -20.30 -9.62
N ILE A 352 -0.12 -19.33 -10.14
CA ILE A 352 -0.37 -19.18 -11.59
C ILE A 352 0.98 -19.02 -12.32
N SER A 353 1.88 -18.20 -11.81
CA SER A 353 3.21 -17.99 -12.41
C SER A 353 4.03 -19.27 -12.48
N ILE A 354 3.99 -20.11 -11.43
CA ILE A 354 4.72 -21.39 -11.39
C ILE A 354 4.15 -22.37 -12.43
N TYR A 355 2.82 -22.50 -12.49
CA TYR A 355 2.18 -23.41 -13.46
C TYR A 355 2.38 -22.96 -14.90
N LEU A 356 2.27 -21.65 -15.20
CA LEU A 356 2.58 -21.10 -16.53
C LEU A 356 4.03 -21.38 -16.92
N SER A 357 4.97 -21.22 -15.97
CA SER A 357 6.39 -21.50 -16.21
C SER A 357 6.68 -22.97 -16.51
N ALA A 358 5.96 -23.87 -15.85
CA ALA A 358 6.13 -25.31 -16.01
C ALA A 358 5.41 -25.87 -17.27
N LEU A 359 4.40 -25.18 -17.78
CA LEU A 359 3.51 -25.68 -18.84
C LEU A 359 4.26 -25.96 -20.15
N ILE A 360 5.05 -25.00 -20.62
CA ILE A 360 5.81 -25.15 -21.89
C ILE A 360 6.85 -26.28 -21.78
N PRO A 361 7.71 -26.35 -20.73
CA PRO A 361 8.59 -27.48 -20.51
C PRO A 361 7.86 -28.83 -20.38
N ALA A 362 6.70 -28.87 -19.74
CA ALA A 362 5.90 -30.08 -19.62
C ALA A 362 5.38 -30.57 -20.98
N ILE A 363 4.89 -29.66 -21.83
CA ILE A 363 4.46 -29.97 -23.18
C ILE A 363 5.64 -30.50 -24.03
N PHE A 364 6.82 -29.86 -23.90
CA PHE A 364 8.04 -30.30 -24.57
C PHE A 364 8.44 -31.71 -24.11
N ALA A 365 8.46 -31.98 -22.82
CA ALA A 365 8.76 -33.31 -22.27
C ALA A 365 7.82 -34.41 -22.81
N GLY A 366 6.51 -34.13 -22.93
CA GLY A 366 5.52 -35.05 -23.47
C GLY A 366 5.66 -35.33 -24.96
N ARG A 367 6.34 -34.46 -25.73
CA ARG A 367 6.55 -34.63 -27.18
C ARG A 367 7.87 -35.33 -27.55
N ILE A 368 8.67 -35.74 -26.53
CA ILE A 368 9.93 -36.43 -26.77
C ILE A 368 9.68 -37.81 -27.43
N SER A 369 10.30 -38.05 -28.58
CA SER A 369 10.24 -39.36 -29.28
C SER A 369 11.15 -40.37 -28.57
N PRO A 370 10.70 -41.62 -28.31
CA PRO A 370 11.52 -42.69 -27.75
C PRO A 370 12.82 -42.94 -28.52
N LEU A 371 12.72 -43.01 -29.84
CA LEU A 371 13.84 -43.25 -30.73
C LEU A 371 14.93 -42.18 -30.59
N VAL A 372 14.51 -40.92 -30.59
CA VAL A 372 15.41 -39.77 -30.47
C VAL A 372 16.08 -39.73 -29.09
N ALA A 373 15.38 -40.11 -28.04
CA ALA A 373 15.90 -40.11 -26.67
C ALA A 373 16.94 -41.23 -26.41
N ILE A 374 16.75 -42.38 -27.03
CA ILE A 374 17.67 -43.54 -26.90
C ILE A 374 18.90 -43.41 -27.78
N SER A 375 18.75 -42.87 -28.99
CA SER A 375 19.82 -42.76 -30.01
C SER A 375 20.79 -41.67 -29.66
N SER A 376 21.25 -41.34 -28.57
CA SER A 376 22.32 -40.36 -28.18
C SER A 376 22.60 -39.18 -29.16
N ARG A 377 21.94 -39.17 -30.32
CA ARG A 377 22.10 -38.18 -31.40
C ARG A 377 21.27 -36.89 -31.18
N THR A 378 20.51 -36.81 -30.11
CA THR A 378 19.58 -35.71 -29.85
C THR A 378 20.23 -34.38 -29.45
N ALA A 379 21.50 -34.35 -29.15
CA ALA A 379 22.15 -33.13 -28.71
C ALA A 379 22.69 -32.27 -29.88
N ILE A 380 22.69 -32.79 -31.09
CA ILE A 380 23.26 -32.06 -32.22
C ILE A 380 22.16 -31.77 -33.25
N THR A 381 21.26 -30.85 -32.92
CA THR A 381 20.61 -30.06 -33.97
C THR A 381 21.72 -29.38 -34.73
N LYS A 382 21.86 -29.74 -36.02
CA LYS A 382 22.74 -29.06 -36.96
C LYS A 382 22.28 -27.61 -37.11
N GLU A 383 22.55 -26.77 -36.12
CA GLU A 383 22.43 -25.33 -36.30
C GLU A 383 23.51 -24.92 -37.29
N LYS A 384 23.10 -24.42 -38.45
CA LYS A 384 24.01 -23.77 -39.38
C LYS A 384 24.75 -22.66 -38.66
N ILE A 385 25.96 -22.95 -38.22
CA ILE A 385 26.83 -21.97 -37.53
C ILE A 385 27.30 -21.02 -38.64
N LYS A 386 26.65 -19.87 -38.75
CA LYS A 386 27.16 -18.78 -39.57
C LYS A 386 28.55 -18.42 -39.05
N ARG A 387 29.56 -18.53 -39.94
CA ARG A 387 30.94 -18.09 -39.62
C ARG A 387 30.95 -16.57 -39.38
N ARG A 388 30.59 -16.13 -38.20
CA ARG A 388 30.83 -14.73 -37.75
C ARG A 388 32.20 -14.66 -37.13
N LYS A 389 33.09 -13.89 -37.78
CA LYS A 389 34.41 -13.57 -37.25
C LYS A 389 34.27 -12.72 -35.97
N ASN A 390 34.41 -13.30 -34.78
CA ASN A 390 34.49 -12.56 -33.50
C ASN A 390 35.91 -11.99 -33.33
N ARG A 391 36.41 -11.24 -34.33
CA ARG A 391 37.77 -10.70 -34.35
C ARG A 391 38.02 -9.72 -33.19
N VAL A 392 37.02 -8.94 -32.83
CA VAL A 392 37.14 -7.92 -31.75
C VAL A 392 37.36 -8.59 -30.39
N ILE A 393 36.49 -9.57 -30.03
CA ILE A 393 36.58 -10.27 -28.73
C ILE A 393 37.86 -11.09 -28.63
N GLY A 394 38.27 -11.74 -29.72
CA GLY A 394 39.53 -12.48 -29.75
C GLY A 394 40.78 -11.59 -29.64
N LYS A 395 40.74 -10.33 -30.14
CA LYS A 395 41.86 -9.38 -29.96
C LYS A 395 41.92 -8.77 -28.58
N VAL A 396 40.76 -8.48 -27.94
CA VAL A 396 40.73 -7.80 -26.63
C VAL A 396 40.85 -8.79 -25.45
N PHE A 397 40.20 -9.95 -25.53
CA PHE A 397 40.08 -10.90 -24.42
C PHE A 397 40.71 -12.28 -24.70
N GLY A 398 41.42 -12.44 -25.80
CA GLY A 398 42.12 -13.68 -26.16
C GLY A 398 41.22 -14.78 -26.76
N PHE A 399 41.85 -15.89 -27.13
CA PHE A 399 41.20 -17.05 -27.80
C PHE A 399 40.16 -17.73 -26.91
N GLU A 400 40.41 -17.80 -25.62
CA GLU A 400 39.51 -18.46 -24.65
C GLU A 400 38.15 -17.73 -24.56
N ALA A 401 38.17 -16.39 -24.52
CA ALA A 401 36.95 -15.59 -24.55
C ALA A 401 36.19 -15.73 -25.87
N ALA A 402 36.88 -15.79 -26.98
CA ALA A 402 36.26 -16.01 -28.29
C ALA A 402 35.59 -17.39 -28.37
N LEU A 403 36.23 -18.43 -27.77
CA LEU A 403 35.68 -19.78 -27.69
C LEU A 403 34.44 -19.82 -26.74
N ALA A 404 34.51 -19.17 -25.57
CA ALA A 404 33.42 -19.06 -24.63
C ALA A 404 32.18 -18.40 -25.25
N VAL A 405 32.35 -17.27 -25.95
CA VAL A 405 31.27 -16.58 -26.65
C VAL A 405 30.68 -17.46 -27.79
N LYS A 406 31.51 -18.24 -28.46
CA LYS A 406 31.03 -19.18 -29.49
C LYS A 406 30.20 -20.31 -28.88
N ASN A 407 30.60 -20.84 -27.72
CA ASN A 407 29.87 -21.87 -26.96
C ASN A 407 28.53 -21.34 -26.43
N ILE A 408 28.52 -20.12 -25.88
CA ILE A 408 27.28 -19.45 -25.43
C ILE A 408 26.32 -19.24 -26.59
N LYS A 409 26.79 -18.75 -27.73
CA LYS A 409 25.97 -18.51 -28.92
C LYS A 409 25.47 -19.80 -29.56
N ARG A 410 26.10 -20.96 -29.32
CA ARG A 410 25.63 -22.26 -29.81
C ARG A 410 24.26 -22.65 -29.25
N ASN A 411 23.95 -22.27 -28.01
CA ASN A 411 22.66 -22.52 -27.35
C ASN A 411 21.79 -21.25 -27.29
N LYS A 412 21.45 -20.66 -28.44
CA LYS A 412 20.77 -19.36 -28.57
C LYS A 412 19.49 -19.22 -27.75
N LYS A 413 18.66 -20.28 -27.70
CA LYS A 413 17.40 -20.23 -26.93
C LYS A 413 17.67 -20.08 -25.42
N ARG A 414 18.58 -20.89 -24.89
CA ARG A 414 18.97 -20.84 -23.46
C ARG A 414 19.64 -19.51 -23.12
N TYR A 415 20.57 -19.06 -23.98
CA TYR A 415 21.23 -17.76 -23.83
C TYR A 415 20.24 -16.60 -23.78
N ARG A 416 19.26 -16.56 -24.71
CA ARG A 416 18.24 -15.49 -24.74
C ARG A 416 17.42 -15.48 -23.45
N VAL A 417 16.98 -16.63 -22.94
CA VAL A 417 16.21 -16.71 -21.70
C VAL A 417 17.01 -16.21 -20.51
N THR A 418 18.29 -16.61 -20.41
CA THR A 418 19.18 -16.15 -19.32
C THR A 418 19.42 -14.65 -19.40
N VAL A 419 19.74 -14.12 -20.60
CA VAL A 419 19.93 -12.66 -20.78
C VAL A 419 18.64 -11.90 -20.45
N PHE A 420 17.49 -12.38 -20.94
CA PHE A 420 16.19 -11.78 -20.64
C PHE A 420 15.91 -11.76 -19.15
N SER A 421 16.19 -12.86 -18.43
CA SER A 421 16.05 -12.92 -16.97
C SER A 421 16.93 -11.90 -16.23
N ILE A 422 18.19 -11.74 -16.68
CA ILE A 422 19.11 -10.73 -16.09
C ILE A 422 18.59 -9.32 -16.36
N VAL A 423 18.19 -9.03 -17.62
CA VAL A 423 17.65 -7.71 -18.00
C VAL A 423 16.44 -7.37 -17.13
N ILE A 424 15.49 -8.30 -16.98
CA ILE A 424 14.30 -8.06 -16.14
C ILE A 424 14.70 -7.83 -14.67
N SER A 425 15.66 -8.59 -14.13
CA SER A 425 16.13 -8.37 -12.75
C SER A 425 16.74 -6.98 -12.56
N VAL A 426 17.50 -6.49 -13.55
CA VAL A 426 18.04 -5.11 -13.52
C VAL A 426 16.92 -4.08 -13.63
N VAL A 427 15.96 -4.28 -14.54
CA VAL A 427 14.79 -3.41 -14.68
C VAL A 427 14.00 -3.34 -13.37
N LEU A 428 13.74 -4.49 -12.73
CA LEU A 428 13.06 -4.54 -11.43
C LEU A 428 13.83 -3.74 -10.37
N PHE A 429 15.14 -3.93 -10.28
CA PHE A 429 15.97 -3.20 -9.32
C PHE A 429 15.90 -1.68 -9.55
N ILE A 430 16.04 -1.24 -10.81
CA ILE A 430 15.97 0.18 -11.16
C ILE A 430 14.57 0.75 -10.86
N THR A 431 13.51 0.02 -11.23
CA THR A 431 12.12 0.45 -11.00
C THR A 431 11.83 0.59 -9.50
N PHE A 432 12.25 -0.41 -8.71
CA PHE A 432 12.07 -0.38 -7.26
C PHE A 432 12.88 0.75 -6.62
N LYS A 433 14.13 0.92 -7.02
CA LYS A 433 14.98 2.02 -6.54
C LYS A 433 14.37 3.39 -6.88
N SER A 434 13.91 3.58 -8.13
CA SER A 434 13.28 4.86 -8.53
C SER A 434 11.99 5.13 -7.75
N PHE A 435 11.20 4.10 -7.48
CA PHE A 435 10.00 4.20 -6.65
C PHE A 435 10.35 4.60 -5.20
N MET A 436 11.37 3.98 -4.62
CA MET A 436 11.87 4.34 -3.28
C MET A 436 12.37 5.78 -3.24
N ASP A 437 13.20 6.19 -4.21
CA ASP A 437 13.73 7.55 -4.28
C ASP A 437 12.60 8.58 -4.41
N MET A 438 11.58 8.30 -5.23
CA MET A 438 10.39 9.15 -5.37
C MET A 438 9.59 9.23 -4.06
N SER A 439 9.36 8.11 -3.39
CA SER A 439 8.63 8.06 -2.11
C SER A 439 9.36 8.82 -1.00
N LEU A 440 10.69 8.71 -0.95
CA LEU A 440 11.52 9.45 0.00
C LEU A 440 11.57 10.95 -0.32
N THR A 441 11.50 11.33 -1.61
CA THR A 441 11.49 12.74 -2.04
C THR A 441 10.18 13.42 -1.68
N ILE A 442 9.04 12.73 -1.83
CA ILE A 442 7.72 13.24 -1.39
C ILE A 442 7.75 13.50 0.12
N GLY A 443 8.27 12.56 0.91
CA GLY A 443 8.42 12.76 2.36
C GLY A 443 9.42 13.87 2.76
N LYS A 444 10.42 14.15 1.92
CA LYS A 444 11.37 15.27 2.15
C LYS A 444 10.75 16.63 1.85
N ASN A 445 9.96 16.76 0.78
CA ASN A 445 9.29 18.01 0.45
C ASN A 445 8.30 18.43 1.54
N ASP A 446 7.58 17.48 2.17
CA ASP A 446 6.80 17.76 3.38
C ASP A 446 7.68 18.20 4.57
N ASN A 447 8.90 17.67 4.69
CA ASN A 447 9.84 18.08 5.72
C ASN A 447 10.48 19.45 5.46
N GLU A 448 10.66 19.87 4.21
CA GLU A 448 11.10 21.24 3.87
C GLU A 448 10.00 22.26 4.24
N SER A 449 8.74 21.93 4.04
CA SER A 449 7.62 22.74 4.55
C SER A 449 7.55 22.75 6.09
N ARG A 450 7.99 21.69 6.76
CA ARG A 450 8.10 21.60 8.22
C ARG A 450 9.26 22.43 8.80
N ASN A 451 10.25 22.80 8.03
CA ASN A 451 11.32 23.72 8.43
C ASN A 451 10.87 25.19 8.38
N ILE A 452 9.67 25.48 7.90
CA ILE A 452 9.04 26.79 7.98
C ILE A 452 8.28 26.85 9.31
N HIS A 453 8.83 27.57 10.28
CA HIS A 453 8.21 27.72 11.61
C HIS A 453 6.99 28.62 11.56
N PHE A 454 6.99 29.62 10.67
CA PHE A 454 5.89 30.58 10.51
C PHE A 454 5.68 30.92 9.04
N SER A 455 4.45 30.99 8.59
CA SER A 455 4.09 31.55 7.29
C SER A 455 3.17 32.75 7.47
N VAL A 456 3.51 33.86 6.85
CA VAL A 456 2.67 35.04 6.79
C VAL A 456 1.96 35.02 5.45
N ILE A 457 0.65 34.74 5.47
CA ILE A 457 -0.17 34.61 4.27
C ILE A 457 -1.16 35.78 4.23
N ARG A 458 -1.35 36.32 3.04
CA ARG A 458 -2.39 37.35 2.81
C ARG A 458 -3.77 36.69 2.96
N ASN A 459 -4.63 37.28 3.78
CA ASN A 459 -6.04 36.87 3.87
C ASN A 459 -6.82 37.48 2.70
N GLU A 460 -7.12 36.70 1.68
CA GLU A 460 -7.87 37.15 0.48
C GLU A 460 -9.33 37.51 0.76
N GLN A 461 -9.87 37.10 1.92
CA GLN A 461 -11.27 37.39 2.31
C GLN A 461 -11.44 38.73 3.07
N ALA A 462 -10.34 39.33 3.53
CA ALA A 462 -10.38 40.59 4.24
C ALA A 462 -10.30 41.78 3.26
N THR A 463 -11.47 42.30 2.84
CA THR A 463 -11.73 43.58 2.15
C THR A 463 -11.02 43.85 0.82
N LYS A 464 -11.71 44.54 -0.09
CA LYS A 464 -11.35 44.86 -1.50
C LYS A 464 -10.04 45.66 -1.69
N GLU A 465 -9.33 46.00 -0.61
CA GLU A 465 -8.08 46.77 -0.63
C GLU A 465 -6.99 46.12 0.24
N ALA A 466 -6.88 44.78 0.21
CA ALA A 466 -5.78 44.13 0.93
C ALA A 466 -4.44 44.43 0.25
N GLU A 467 -3.67 45.33 0.86
CA GLU A 467 -2.32 45.67 0.43
C GLU A 467 -1.44 44.42 0.31
N LYS A 468 -0.53 44.40 -0.68
CA LYS A 468 0.57 43.43 -0.76
C LYS A 468 1.30 43.40 0.58
N ILE A 469 1.86 42.24 0.97
CA ILE A 469 2.71 42.18 2.16
C ILE A 469 3.76 43.28 2.02
N ASN A 470 3.64 44.31 2.85
CA ASN A 470 4.42 45.54 2.73
C ASN A 470 5.88 45.23 3.09
N GLU A 471 6.83 45.84 2.38
CA GLU A 471 8.25 45.72 2.68
C GLU A 471 8.58 46.07 4.13
N LYS A 472 7.84 47.01 4.71
CA LYS A 472 7.95 47.37 6.12
C LYS A 472 7.66 46.18 7.09
N ILE A 473 6.76 45.27 6.71
CA ILE A 473 6.49 44.04 7.49
C ILE A 473 7.68 43.09 7.37
N ILE A 474 8.26 42.97 6.18
CA ILE A 474 9.41 42.12 5.92
C ILE A 474 10.64 42.65 6.69
N ASP A 475 10.85 43.97 6.72
CA ASP A 475 11.94 44.54 7.46
C ASP A 475 11.79 44.46 8.98
N ASN A 476 10.56 44.60 9.48
CA ASN A 476 10.24 44.31 10.89
C ASN A 476 10.49 42.85 11.26
N LEU A 477 10.16 41.89 10.37
CA LEU A 477 10.45 40.47 10.58
C LEU A 477 11.95 40.18 10.57
N LYS A 478 12.72 40.85 9.69
CA LYS A 478 14.17 40.74 9.67
C LYS A 478 14.87 41.30 10.91
N ALA A 479 14.26 42.29 11.57
CA ALA A 479 14.76 42.88 12.81
C ALA A 479 14.58 41.97 14.05
N ILE A 480 13.82 40.89 13.93
CA ILE A 480 13.58 39.92 15.02
C ILE A 480 14.76 38.96 15.08
N THR A 481 15.59 39.08 16.12
CA THR A 481 16.82 38.27 16.31
C THR A 481 16.62 36.76 16.40
N SER A 482 15.40 36.29 16.67
CA SER A 482 15.06 34.87 16.70
C SER A 482 14.66 34.28 15.36
N ILE A 483 14.65 35.08 14.26
CA ILE A 483 14.36 34.61 12.91
C ILE A 483 15.70 34.43 12.19
N ASP A 484 15.98 33.18 11.79
CA ASP A 484 17.23 32.82 11.10
C ASP A 484 17.14 33.10 9.60
N LYS A 485 16.01 32.79 8.96
CA LYS A 485 15.83 32.98 7.49
C LYS A 485 14.38 33.34 7.15
N ILE A 486 14.22 34.24 6.18
CA ILE A 486 12.93 34.63 5.60
C ILE A 486 12.94 34.31 4.11
N TYR A 487 11.98 33.53 3.65
CA TYR A 487 11.76 33.23 2.24
C TYR A 487 10.52 33.98 1.73
N LYS A 488 10.61 34.57 0.57
CA LYS A 488 9.49 35.20 -0.14
C LYS A 488 9.07 34.26 -1.27
N ILE A 489 7.84 33.75 -1.22
CA ILE A 489 7.26 32.85 -2.21
C ILE A 489 6.30 33.64 -3.09
#